data_4d7ea2f632867abd0d6ff629c02dc8f4
#
_entry.id   4d7ea2f632867abd0d6ff629c02dc8f4
#
_cell.length_a   1.000
_cell.length_b   1.000
_cell.length_c   1.000
_cell.angle_alpha   90.00
_cell.angle_beta   90.00
_cell.angle_gamma   90.00
#
_symmetry.space_group_name_H-M   'P 1'
#
loop_
_entity.id
_entity.type
_entity.pdbx_description
1 polymer ?
#
loop_
_entity_poly.entity_id
_entity_poly.type
_entity_poly.pdbx_seq_one_letter_code
_entity_poly.pdbx_strand_id
1 'polypeptide(L)'
;MSAPADPVSAGARAAGLLEEACRSESADSLRFAVVRDLALDIGRGLDVLVHAAAPDLLAEAALRCADLATLAACSVPDFPPDEARRAVAAARLAAGAVRDLRPLVEAGSGDLDTEHAGNLLRDVRSAAWRAEFAVRLLDEAPS
;
A
#
# COMPACT_ATOMS: atom_id res chain seq x y z
N MET A 1 -8.99 23.14 -11.80
CA MET A 1 -9.23 21.95 -10.98
C MET A 1 -8.23 20.86 -11.33
N SER A 2 -7.47 20.44 -10.36
CA SER A 2 -6.58 19.30 -10.58
C SER A 2 -7.40 18.00 -10.62
N ALA A 3 -7.02 17.08 -11.51
CA ALA A 3 -7.59 15.74 -11.54
C ALA A 3 -7.34 15.05 -10.19
N PRO A 4 -8.25 14.17 -9.72
CA PRO A 4 -7.99 13.39 -8.52
C PRO A 4 -6.70 12.59 -8.71
N ALA A 5 -5.91 12.48 -7.65
CA ALA A 5 -4.67 11.71 -7.69
C ALA A 5 -4.96 10.25 -8.00
N ASP A 6 -4.17 9.66 -8.89
CA ASP A 6 -4.26 8.24 -9.19
C ASP A 6 -3.94 7.45 -7.91
N PRO A 7 -4.83 6.54 -7.46
CA PRO A 7 -4.57 5.73 -6.27
C PRO A 7 -3.28 4.91 -6.36
N VAL A 8 -2.93 4.42 -7.55
CA VAL A 8 -1.68 3.67 -7.74
C VAL A 8 -0.47 4.58 -7.50
N SER A 9 -0.54 5.83 -7.97
CA SER A 9 0.53 6.82 -7.72
C SER A 9 0.66 7.12 -6.23
N ALA A 10 -0.45 7.17 -5.49
CA ALA A 10 -0.42 7.34 -4.04
C ALA A 10 0.30 6.18 -3.36
N GLY A 11 0.02 4.94 -3.80
CA GLY A 11 0.72 3.75 -3.32
C GLY A 11 2.21 3.81 -3.59
N ALA A 12 2.61 4.23 -4.79
CA ALA A 12 4.02 4.37 -5.15
C ALA A 12 4.72 5.42 -4.26
N ARG A 13 4.05 6.52 -3.96
CA ARG A 13 4.59 7.53 -3.04
C ARG A 13 4.73 6.98 -1.62
N ALA A 14 3.78 6.16 -1.18
CA ALA A 14 3.87 5.50 0.13
C ALA A 14 5.12 4.62 0.21
N ALA A 15 5.43 3.88 -0.85
CA ALA A 15 6.64 3.06 -0.92
C ALA A 15 7.89 3.93 -0.77
N GLY A 16 7.92 5.08 -1.44
CA GLY A 16 9.03 6.04 -1.33
C GLY A 16 9.21 6.57 0.08
N LEU A 17 8.12 6.88 0.77
CA LEU A 17 8.17 7.35 2.17
C LEU A 17 8.76 6.30 3.10
N LEU A 18 8.35 5.04 2.94
CA LEU A 18 8.87 3.95 3.76
C LEU A 18 10.35 3.71 3.47
N GLU A 19 10.74 3.74 2.19
CA GLU A 19 12.13 3.63 1.80
C GLU A 19 12.98 4.72 2.43
N GLU A 20 12.52 5.98 2.41
CA GLU A 20 13.22 7.10 3.03
C GLU A 20 13.39 6.88 4.53
N ALA A 21 12.37 6.38 5.23
CA ALA A 21 12.47 6.08 6.64
C ALA A 21 13.58 5.07 6.91
N CYS A 22 13.74 4.09 6.04
CA CYS A 22 14.76 3.05 6.19
C CYS A 22 16.18 3.53 5.86
N ARG A 23 16.32 4.65 5.16
CA ARG A 23 17.64 5.22 4.80
C ARG A 23 18.25 6.07 5.88
N SER A 24 17.49 6.42 6.90
CA SER A 24 17.98 7.30 7.96
C SER A 24 19.17 6.67 8.69
N GLU A 25 20.19 7.48 9.01
CA GLU A 25 21.37 7.03 9.75
C GLU A 25 21.04 6.54 11.16
N SER A 26 19.91 6.99 11.70
CA SER A 26 19.46 6.56 13.03
C SER A 26 18.69 5.26 13.01
N ALA A 27 18.34 4.74 11.83
CA ALA A 27 17.67 3.46 11.70
C ALA A 27 18.70 2.33 11.63
N ASP A 28 18.52 1.30 12.45
CA ASP A 28 19.49 0.21 12.53
C ASP A 28 19.38 -0.76 11.36
N SER A 29 20.51 -1.21 10.96
CA SER A 29 21.01 -1.57 9.67
C SER A 29 20.39 -2.76 8.93
N LEU A 30 20.31 -3.95 9.53
CA LEU A 30 19.98 -5.14 8.75
C LEU A 30 18.47 -5.33 8.57
N ARG A 31 17.70 -5.10 9.62
CA ARG A 31 16.24 -5.20 9.58
C ARG A 31 15.65 -4.18 8.61
N PHE A 32 16.15 -2.93 8.66
CA PHE A 32 15.65 -1.87 7.80
C PHE A 32 16.11 -2.02 6.36
N ALA A 33 17.24 -2.69 6.12
CA ALA A 33 17.65 -3.01 4.75
C ALA A 33 16.64 -3.95 4.09
N VAL A 34 16.12 -4.93 4.83
CA VAL A 34 15.08 -5.85 4.31
C VAL A 34 13.79 -5.09 4.04
N VAL A 35 13.35 -4.25 4.97
CA VAL A 35 12.13 -3.44 4.78
C VAL A 35 12.30 -2.51 3.59
N ARG A 36 13.46 -1.87 3.46
CA ARG A 36 13.76 -0.98 2.33
C ARG A 36 13.67 -1.73 1.00
N ASP A 37 14.28 -2.90 0.91
CA ASP A 37 14.28 -3.69 -0.32
C ASP A 37 12.87 -4.13 -0.71
N LEU A 38 12.04 -4.51 0.28
CA LEU A 38 10.65 -4.86 0.03
C LEU A 38 9.85 -3.64 -0.42
N ALA A 39 10.05 -2.49 0.22
CA ALA A 39 9.37 -1.24 -0.17
C ALA A 39 9.74 -0.83 -1.59
N LEU A 40 11.03 -0.93 -1.95
CA LEU A 40 11.50 -0.64 -3.31
C LEU A 40 10.85 -1.57 -4.34
N ASP A 41 10.79 -2.86 -4.03
CA ASP A 41 10.21 -3.85 -4.93
C ASP A 41 8.71 -3.59 -5.16
N ILE A 42 7.98 -3.33 -4.08
CA ILE A 42 6.56 -2.98 -4.16
C ILE A 42 6.38 -1.70 -4.96
N GLY A 43 7.20 -0.68 -4.68
CA GLY A 43 7.13 0.60 -5.38
C GLY A 43 7.38 0.48 -6.88
N ARG A 44 8.36 -0.32 -7.29
CA ARG A 44 8.63 -0.59 -8.71
C ARG A 44 7.46 -1.28 -9.39
N GLY A 45 6.85 -2.25 -8.70
CA GLY A 45 5.66 -2.92 -9.21
C GLY A 45 4.49 -1.96 -9.37
N LEU A 46 4.31 -1.03 -8.45
CA LEU A 46 3.26 -0.02 -8.54
C LEU A 46 3.53 1.00 -9.64
N ASP A 47 4.79 1.40 -9.84
CA ASP A 47 5.14 2.34 -10.91
C ASP A 47 4.75 1.82 -12.29
N VAL A 48 4.88 0.50 -12.51
CA VAL A 48 4.46 -0.14 -13.76
C VAL A 48 2.95 -0.09 -13.94
N LEU A 49 2.20 -0.05 -12.84
CA LEU A 49 0.73 -0.08 -12.85
C LEU A 49 0.09 1.32 -12.85
N VAL A 50 0.88 2.38 -12.76
CA VAL A 50 0.37 3.75 -12.84
C VAL A 50 -0.34 3.93 -14.18
N HIS A 51 -1.53 4.51 -14.16
CA HIS A 51 -2.42 4.68 -15.32
C HIS A 51 -3.06 3.38 -15.83
N ALA A 52 -2.90 2.25 -15.13
CA ALA A 52 -3.62 1.03 -15.49
C ALA A 52 -5.12 1.25 -15.36
N ALA A 53 -5.89 0.71 -16.30
CA ALA A 53 -7.35 0.79 -16.28
C ALA A 53 -8.01 -0.57 -16.17
N ALA A 54 -7.30 -1.65 -16.54
CA ALA A 54 -7.84 -3.00 -16.51
C ALA A 54 -8.09 -3.45 -15.05
N PRO A 55 -9.24 -4.06 -14.76
CA PRO A 55 -9.56 -4.47 -13.38
C PRO A 55 -8.56 -5.46 -12.77
N ASP A 56 -7.97 -6.34 -13.59
CA ASP A 56 -6.91 -7.25 -13.12
C ASP A 56 -5.70 -6.50 -12.56
N LEU A 57 -5.27 -5.46 -13.27
CA LEU A 57 -4.11 -4.68 -12.88
C LEU A 57 -4.42 -3.80 -11.68
N LEU A 58 -5.63 -3.27 -11.60
CA LEU A 58 -6.07 -2.48 -10.45
C LEU A 58 -6.17 -3.35 -9.18
N ALA A 59 -6.63 -4.59 -9.31
CA ALA A 59 -6.68 -5.54 -8.21
C ALA A 59 -5.26 -5.90 -7.74
N GLU A 60 -4.33 -6.11 -8.67
CA GLU A 60 -2.93 -6.33 -8.33
C GLU A 60 -2.34 -5.14 -7.59
N ALA A 61 -2.62 -3.92 -8.04
CA ALA A 61 -2.17 -2.71 -7.36
C ALA A 61 -2.72 -2.65 -5.94
N ALA A 62 -3.99 -3.00 -5.73
CA ALA A 62 -4.59 -3.02 -4.40
C ALA A 62 -3.87 -4.01 -3.46
N LEU A 63 -3.55 -5.20 -3.95
CA LEU A 63 -2.82 -6.20 -3.16
C LEU A 63 -1.42 -5.68 -2.78
N ARG A 64 -0.72 -5.06 -3.71
CA ARG A 64 0.60 -4.48 -3.44
C ARG A 64 0.53 -3.35 -2.43
N CYS A 65 -0.48 -2.48 -2.53
CA CYS A 65 -0.69 -1.41 -1.56
C CYS A 65 -1.02 -1.96 -0.18
N ALA A 66 -1.80 -3.05 -0.10
CA ALA A 66 -2.10 -3.70 1.18
C ALA A 66 -0.84 -4.30 1.81
N ASP A 67 0.03 -4.92 1.02
CA ASP A 67 1.31 -5.42 1.49
C ASP A 67 2.17 -4.28 2.05
N LEU A 68 2.19 -3.16 1.34
CA LEU A 68 2.95 -1.98 1.77
C LEU A 68 2.40 -1.39 3.07
N ALA A 69 1.07 -1.28 3.20
CA ALA A 69 0.45 -0.79 4.42
C ALA A 69 0.82 -1.66 5.62
N THR A 70 0.76 -2.99 5.43
CA THR A 70 1.12 -3.95 6.47
C THR A 70 2.59 -3.83 6.84
N LEU A 71 3.46 -3.80 5.85
CA LEU A 71 4.91 -3.67 6.05
C LEU A 71 5.24 -2.40 6.85
N ALA A 72 4.67 -1.27 6.45
CA ALA A 72 4.91 0.00 7.11
C ALA A 72 4.39 -0.01 8.55
N ALA A 73 3.14 -0.46 8.76
CA ALA A 73 2.54 -0.48 10.09
C ALA A 73 3.32 -1.39 11.05
N CYS A 74 3.75 -2.56 10.58
CA CYS A 74 4.51 -3.50 11.40
C CYS A 74 5.93 -2.98 11.72
N SER A 75 6.46 -2.08 10.92
CA SER A 75 7.80 -1.53 11.11
C SER A 75 7.83 -0.33 12.06
N VAL A 76 6.70 0.33 12.28
CA VAL A 76 6.62 1.56 13.09
C VAL A 76 7.29 1.42 14.47
N PRO A 77 7.03 0.35 15.26
CA PRO A 77 7.62 0.25 16.60
C PRO A 77 9.14 0.19 16.63
N ASP A 78 9.76 -0.19 15.52
CA ASP A 78 11.21 -0.37 15.44
C ASP A 78 11.95 0.90 14.99
N PHE A 79 11.21 1.90 14.51
CA PHE A 79 11.80 3.15 14.02
C PHE A 79 11.96 4.18 15.13
N PRO A 80 13.01 5.04 15.04
CA PRO A 80 13.05 6.26 15.84
C PRO A 80 11.85 7.17 15.53
N PRO A 81 11.52 8.15 16.41
CA PRO A 81 10.28 8.92 16.28
C PRO A 81 10.04 9.62 14.94
N ASP A 82 11.06 10.21 14.34
CA ASP A 82 10.90 10.92 13.06
C ASP A 82 10.62 9.93 11.91
N GLU A 83 11.37 8.85 11.88
CA GLU A 83 11.20 7.80 10.87
C GLU A 83 9.87 7.05 11.09
N ALA A 84 9.48 6.86 12.33
CA ALA A 84 8.19 6.25 12.66
C ALA A 84 7.04 7.08 12.09
N ARG A 85 7.12 8.41 12.15
CA ARG A 85 6.08 9.27 11.56
C ARG A 85 5.98 9.09 10.05
N ARG A 86 7.12 8.93 9.37
CA ARG A 86 7.12 8.65 7.92
C ARG A 86 6.51 7.29 7.62
N ALA A 87 6.81 6.28 8.43
CA ALA A 87 6.23 4.94 8.26
C ALA A 87 4.72 4.96 8.50
N VAL A 88 4.25 5.72 9.50
CA VAL A 88 2.81 5.90 9.74
C VAL A 88 2.16 6.55 8.53
N ALA A 89 2.76 7.63 8.00
CA ALA A 89 2.23 8.30 6.82
C ALA A 89 2.18 7.35 5.62
N ALA A 90 3.23 6.53 5.43
CA ALA A 90 3.27 5.54 4.36
C ALA A 90 2.13 4.52 4.51
N ALA A 91 1.92 4.00 5.71
CA ALA A 91 0.86 3.03 5.97
C ALA A 91 -0.52 3.61 5.67
N ARG A 92 -0.80 4.83 6.14
CA ARG A 92 -2.09 5.49 5.91
C ARG A 92 -2.32 5.80 4.44
N LEU A 93 -1.28 6.26 3.73
CA LEU A 93 -1.36 6.57 2.31
C LEU A 93 -1.62 5.30 1.49
N ALA A 94 -0.92 4.21 1.80
CA ALA A 94 -1.11 2.92 1.12
C ALA A 94 -2.52 2.36 1.38
N ALA A 95 -3.00 2.44 2.62
CA ALA A 95 -4.35 1.98 2.97
C ALA A 95 -5.42 2.81 2.27
N GLY A 96 -5.21 4.13 2.16
CA GLY A 96 -6.09 5.01 1.40
C GLY A 96 -6.15 4.65 -0.08
N ALA A 97 -4.99 4.26 -0.65
CA ALA A 97 -4.92 3.81 -2.03
C ALA A 97 -5.78 2.54 -2.25
N VAL A 98 -5.73 1.58 -1.32
CA VAL A 98 -6.58 0.38 -1.39
C VAL A 98 -8.05 0.76 -1.36
N ARG A 99 -8.44 1.65 -0.45
CA ARG A 99 -9.82 2.12 -0.34
C ARG A 99 -10.31 2.74 -1.64
N ASP A 100 -9.45 3.51 -2.30
CA ASP A 100 -9.81 4.20 -3.54
C ASP A 100 -9.80 3.26 -4.75
N LEU A 101 -8.98 2.20 -4.72
CA LEU A 101 -8.91 1.21 -5.80
C LEU A 101 -10.08 0.25 -5.79
N ARG A 102 -10.64 -0.06 -4.62
CA ARG A 102 -11.72 -1.03 -4.49
C ARG A 102 -12.92 -0.74 -5.40
N PRO A 103 -13.52 0.47 -5.37
CA PRO A 103 -14.66 0.74 -6.25
C PRO A 103 -14.30 0.68 -7.73
N LEU A 104 -13.04 0.98 -8.10
CA LEU A 104 -12.61 0.87 -9.49
C LEU A 104 -12.56 -0.59 -9.95
N VAL A 105 -12.09 -1.50 -9.09
CA VAL A 105 -12.09 -2.93 -9.39
C VAL A 105 -13.53 -3.45 -9.48
N GLU A 106 -14.38 -3.06 -8.54
CA GLU A 106 -15.79 -3.47 -8.53
C GLU A 106 -16.50 -3.02 -9.80
N ALA A 107 -16.31 -1.78 -10.22
CA ALA A 107 -16.90 -1.24 -11.43
C ALA A 107 -16.39 -1.96 -12.69
N GLY A 108 -15.08 -2.21 -12.76
CA GLY A 108 -14.46 -2.85 -13.92
C GLY A 108 -14.80 -4.34 -14.05
N SER A 109 -15.16 -5.01 -12.95
CA SER A 109 -15.41 -6.44 -12.97
C SER A 109 -16.77 -6.82 -13.59
N GLY A 110 -17.66 -5.84 -13.80
CA GLY A 110 -18.99 -6.09 -14.34
C GLY A 110 -19.02 -6.71 -15.74
N ASP A 111 -17.98 -6.47 -16.54
CA ASP A 111 -17.85 -6.97 -17.90
C ASP A 111 -17.12 -8.31 -17.99
N LEU A 112 -16.66 -8.85 -16.86
CA LEU A 112 -15.91 -10.10 -16.82
C LEU A 112 -16.86 -11.28 -16.58
N ASP A 113 -16.38 -12.50 -16.91
CA ASP A 113 -17.16 -13.69 -16.54
C ASP A 113 -17.24 -13.82 -15.00
N THR A 114 -18.23 -14.60 -14.55
CA THR A 114 -18.57 -14.70 -13.12
C THR A 114 -17.39 -15.21 -12.27
N GLU A 115 -16.65 -16.19 -12.77
CA GLU A 115 -15.51 -16.76 -12.04
C GLU A 115 -14.37 -15.73 -11.92
N HIS A 116 -14.04 -15.09 -13.02
CA HIS A 116 -12.96 -14.08 -13.04
C HIS A 116 -13.32 -12.89 -12.16
N ALA A 117 -14.55 -12.36 -12.29
CA ALA A 117 -15.03 -11.27 -11.46
C ALA A 117 -15.00 -11.65 -9.97
N GLY A 118 -15.42 -12.87 -9.64
CA GLY A 118 -15.41 -13.37 -8.27
C GLY A 118 -14.02 -13.41 -7.68
N ASN A 119 -13.02 -13.81 -8.47
CA ASN A 119 -11.62 -13.85 -8.02
C ASN A 119 -11.09 -12.46 -7.75
N LEU A 120 -11.36 -11.48 -8.63
CA LEU A 120 -10.91 -10.11 -8.45
C LEU A 120 -11.58 -9.44 -7.23
N LEU A 121 -12.88 -9.69 -7.05
CA LEU A 121 -13.60 -9.15 -5.89
C LEU A 121 -13.08 -9.74 -4.58
N ARG A 122 -12.71 -11.02 -4.57
CA ARG A 122 -12.10 -11.66 -3.41
C ARG A 122 -10.75 -11.02 -3.11
N ASP A 123 -9.92 -10.81 -4.13
CA ASP A 123 -8.61 -10.20 -3.97
C ASP A 123 -8.71 -8.79 -3.40
N VAL A 124 -9.61 -7.97 -3.94
CA VAL A 124 -9.74 -6.59 -3.47
C VAL A 124 -10.36 -6.50 -2.07
N ARG A 125 -11.24 -7.44 -1.71
CA ARG A 125 -11.76 -7.52 -0.34
C ARG A 125 -10.66 -7.90 0.65
N SER A 126 -9.82 -8.85 0.26
CA SER A 126 -8.67 -9.24 1.07
C SER A 126 -7.72 -8.08 1.27
N ALA A 127 -7.42 -7.33 0.20
CA ALA A 127 -6.59 -6.15 0.28
C ALA A 127 -7.19 -5.10 1.22
N ALA A 128 -8.49 -4.84 1.10
CA ALA A 128 -9.19 -3.87 1.93
C ALA A 128 -9.15 -4.27 3.41
N TRP A 129 -9.39 -5.54 3.71
CA TRP A 129 -9.36 -6.04 5.08
C TRP A 129 -7.96 -5.88 5.69
N ARG A 130 -6.93 -6.25 4.94
CA ARG A 130 -5.54 -6.15 5.39
C ARG A 130 -5.12 -4.69 5.61
N ALA A 131 -5.55 -3.80 4.72
CA ALA A 131 -5.26 -2.37 4.85
C ALA A 131 -5.93 -1.78 6.09
N GLU A 132 -7.19 -2.13 6.34
CA GLU A 132 -7.90 -1.69 7.54
C GLU A 132 -7.25 -2.22 8.80
N PHE A 133 -6.80 -3.47 8.78
CA PHE A 133 -6.09 -4.07 9.91
C PHE A 133 -4.78 -3.33 10.19
N ALA A 134 -4.04 -2.96 9.14
CA ALA A 134 -2.79 -2.21 9.30
C ALA A 134 -3.05 -0.85 9.97
N VAL A 135 -4.11 -0.14 9.56
CA VAL A 135 -4.47 1.14 10.18
C VAL A 135 -4.86 0.96 11.64
N ARG A 136 -5.59 -0.11 11.96
CA ARG A 136 -5.94 -0.40 13.35
C ARG A 136 -4.70 -0.62 14.22
N LEU A 137 -3.70 -1.31 13.69
CA LEU A 137 -2.44 -1.49 14.41
C LEU A 137 -1.80 -0.16 14.78
N LEU A 138 -1.86 0.82 13.89
CA LEU A 138 -1.33 2.15 14.15
C LEU A 138 -2.12 2.86 15.26
N ASP A 139 -3.44 2.74 15.23
CA ASP A 139 -4.32 3.43 16.18
C ASP A 139 -4.30 2.81 17.57
N GLU A 140 -4.01 1.51 17.67
CA GLU A 140 -3.92 0.78 18.93
C GLU A 140 -2.54 0.85 19.57
N ALA A 141 -1.52 1.30 18.83
CA ALA A 141 -0.16 1.39 19.34
C ALA A 141 -0.10 2.39 20.51
N PRO A 142 0.56 2.04 21.62
CA PRO A 142 0.73 3.00 22.72
C PRO A 142 1.58 4.16 22.24
N SER A 143 1.13 5.35 22.59
CA SER A 143 1.85 6.59 22.25
C SER A 143 3.11 6.76 23.12
#